data_0d649c5e9846c0f6edb5029ede0e58ac
#
_entry.id   0d649c5e9846c0f6edb5029ede0e58ac
#
_cell.length_a   1.000
_cell.length_b   1.000
_cell.length_c   1.000
_cell.angle_alpha   90.00
_cell.angle_beta   90.00
_cell.angle_gamma   90.00
#
_symmetry.space_group_name_H-M   'P 1'
#
loop_
_entity.id
_entity.type
_entity.pdbx_description
1 polymer ?
#
loop_
_entity_poly.entity_id
_entity_poly.type
_entity_poly.pdbx_seq_one_letter_code
_entity_poly.pdbx_strand_id
1 'polypeptide(L)'
;LEGRELKKDEFSFKLVGEDIESTVTNDADGKINFDKFEYDEPGTYVYTISEVKGDEAGMTYDKSVFTATVNVVDDGEGNLKASIAYTKDDKSVEGIVFNNTYKKPETPVPTPDPGTPKTVTNIVKTVKGFLPTTGDQQAAALLMAFVIAMAGVGALVWGIRKR
;
A
#
# COMPACT_ATOMS: atom_id res chain seq x y z
N LEU A 1 -2.43 3.39 -4.08
CA LEU A 1 -2.10 4.79 -3.79
C LEU A 1 -3.15 5.70 -4.39
N GLU A 2 -3.66 6.64 -3.60
CA GLU A 2 -4.59 7.69 -4.03
C GLU A 2 -3.86 9.02 -4.12
N GLY A 3 -4.27 9.90 -5.05
CA GLY A 3 -3.77 11.28 -5.16
C GLY A 3 -2.63 11.48 -6.16
N ARG A 4 -1.91 10.45 -6.55
CA ARG A 4 -0.94 10.45 -7.64
C ARG A 4 -0.62 9.03 -8.12
N GLU A 5 0.12 8.91 -9.20
CA GLU A 5 0.57 7.62 -9.72
C GLU A 5 1.57 6.96 -8.77
N LEU A 6 1.45 5.63 -8.66
CA LEU A 6 2.38 4.77 -7.94
C LEU A 6 3.67 4.59 -8.75
N LYS A 7 4.80 4.51 -8.05
CA LYS A 7 6.09 4.20 -8.65
C LYS A 7 6.61 2.88 -8.09
N LYS A 8 7.43 2.21 -8.88
CA LYS A 8 8.20 1.06 -8.41
C LYS A 8 9.12 1.49 -7.26
N ASP A 9 9.29 0.59 -6.28
CA ASP A 9 10.17 0.75 -5.12
C ASP A 9 9.84 1.97 -4.24
N GLU A 10 8.56 2.38 -4.23
CA GLU A 10 8.11 3.57 -3.50
C GLU A 10 7.76 3.29 -2.04
N PHE A 11 7.16 2.16 -1.77
CA PHE A 11 6.75 1.74 -0.43
C PHE A 11 7.49 0.47 -0.03
N SER A 12 7.85 0.38 1.24
CA SER A 12 8.52 -0.79 1.80
C SER A 12 7.57 -1.55 2.73
N PHE A 13 7.64 -2.86 2.68
CA PHE A 13 6.78 -3.75 3.47
C PHE A 13 7.63 -4.74 4.22
N LYS A 14 7.33 -4.90 5.49
CA LYS A 14 8.06 -5.76 6.42
C LYS A 14 7.21 -6.96 6.78
N LEU A 15 7.80 -8.14 6.68
CA LEU A 15 7.28 -9.39 7.17
C LEU A 15 8.15 -9.85 8.35
N VAL A 16 7.50 -10.22 9.44
CA VAL A 16 8.17 -10.70 10.67
C VAL A 16 7.51 -11.99 11.11
N GLY A 17 8.30 -13.03 11.32
CA GLY A 17 7.95 -14.29 11.96
C GLY A 17 8.85 -14.56 13.16
N GLU A 18 8.82 -15.78 13.72
CA GLU A 18 9.59 -16.16 14.89
C GLU A 18 11.09 -16.01 14.65
N ASP A 19 11.59 -16.59 13.54
CA ASP A 19 13.02 -16.60 13.19
C ASP A 19 13.33 -15.88 11.89
N ILE A 20 12.37 -15.12 11.35
CA ILE A 20 12.52 -14.49 10.04
C ILE A 20 12.02 -13.05 10.05
N GLU A 21 12.80 -12.20 9.41
CA GLU A 21 12.44 -10.83 9.08
C GLU A 21 12.84 -10.56 7.63
N SER A 22 11.89 -10.07 6.84
CA SER A 22 12.12 -9.72 5.44
C SER A 22 11.48 -8.37 5.14
N THR A 23 12.16 -7.58 4.32
CA THR A 23 11.63 -6.29 3.86
C THR A 23 11.75 -6.24 2.34
N VAL A 24 10.65 -5.93 1.69
CA VAL A 24 10.55 -5.81 0.23
C VAL A 24 9.86 -4.52 -0.16
N THR A 25 9.96 -4.13 -1.42
CA THR A 25 9.26 -2.98 -1.98
C THR A 25 8.19 -3.40 -2.98
N ASN A 26 7.29 -2.48 -3.32
CA ASN A 26 6.31 -2.70 -4.37
C ASN A 26 6.96 -2.68 -5.76
N ASP A 27 6.40 -3.46 -6.70
CA ASP A 27 6.69 -3.28 -8.11
C ASP A 27 5.93 -2.08 -8.72
N ALA A 28 6.05 -1.87 -10.04
CA ALA A 28 5.38 -0.77 -10.73
C ALA A 28 3.84 -0.90 -10.73
N ASP A 29 3.33 -2.12 -10.60
CA ASP A 29 1.89 -2.41 -10.54
C ASP A 29 1.35 -2.40 -9.11
N GLY A 30 2.21 -2.16 -8.11
CA GLY A 30 1.85 -2.16 -6.69
C GLY A 30 1.84 -3.53 -6.04
N LYS A 31 2.37 -4.56 -6.71
CA LYS A 31 2.48 -5.89 -6.12
C LYS A 31 3.66 -5.95 -5.16
N ILE A 32 3.47 -6.69 -4.08
CA ILE A 32 4.45 -6.94 -3.05
C ILE A 32 4.78 -8.43 -3.08
N ASN A 33 6.04 -8.76 -3.36
CA ASN A 33 6.48 -10.15 -3.48
C ASN A 33 7.58 -10.41 -2.45
N PHE A 34 7.26 -11.19 -1.43
CA PHE A 34 8.25 -11.74 -0.52
C PHE A 34 8.88 -12.99 -1.14
N ASP A 35 10.10 -13.32 -0.71
CA ASP A 35 10.76 -14.54 -1.10
C ASP A 35 9.98 -15.77 -0.63
N LYS A 36 10.19 -16.89 -1.30
CA LYS A 36 9.57 -18.17 -0.93
C LYS A 36 10.18 -18.68 0.38
N PHE A 37 9.33 -19.10 1.29
CA PHE A 37 9.74 -19.81 2.50
C PHE A 37 9.67 -21.32 2.30
N GLU A 38 10.63 -22.03 2.84
CA GLU A 38 10.67 -23.48 2.86
C GLU A 38 10.37 -23.96 4.29
N TYR A 39 9.61 -25.04 4.39
CA TYR A 39 9.23 -25.63 5.66
C TYR A 39 9.68 -27.09 5.69
N ASP A 40 10.41 -27.48 6.71
CA ASP A 40 10.95 -28.80 6.88
C ASP A 40 10.07 -29.69 7.78
N GLU A 41 9.16 -29.10 8.55
CA GLU A 41 8.31 -29.77 9.51
C GLU A 41 6.84 -29.33 9.41
N PRO A 42 5.89 -30.24 9.69
CA PRO A 42 4.50 -29.85 9.88
C PRO A 42 4.36 -28.89 11.06
N GLY A 43 3.49 -27.88 10.92
CA GLY A 43 3.30 -26.89 11.97
C GLY A 43 2.43 -25.73 11.54
N THR A 44 2.21 -24.82 12.47
CA THR A 44 1.54 -23.54 12.19
C THR A 44 2.55 -22.43 12.38
N TYR A 45 2.80 -21.68 11.31
CA TYR A 45 3.75 -20.58 11.26
C TYR A 45 2.98 -19.28 11.11
N VAL A 46 3.30 -18.30 11.94
CA VAL A 46 2.59 -17.02 12.00
C VAL A 46 3.54 -15.90 11.66
N TYR A 47 3.11 -15.06 10.72
CA TYR A 47 3.85 -13.89 10.25
C TYR A 47 2.98 -12.64 10.37
N THR A 48 3.59 -11.53 10.74
CA THR A 48 2.96 -10.21 10.64
C THR A 48 3.50 -9.47 9.43
N ILE A 49 2.61 -8.79 8.71
CA ILE A 49 2.97 -8.01 7.53
C ILE A 49 2.45 -6.59 7.73
N SER A 50 3.34 -5.62 7.61
CA SER A 50 3.04 -4.20 7.79
C SER A 50 3.81 -3.34 6.80
N GLU A 51 3.29 -2.16 6.52
CA GLU A 51 4.02 -1.16 5.76
C GLU A 51 5.03 -0.43 6.65
N VAL A 52 6.21 -0.16 6.11
CA VAL A 52 7.22 0.67 6.76
C VAL A 52 6.90 2.13 6.48
N LYS A 53 6.60 2.89 7.53
CA LYS A 53 6.31 4.31 7.38
C LYS A 53 7.51 5.06 6.80
N GLY A 54 7.31 5.74 5.69
CA GLY A 54 8.26 6.69 5.11
C GLY A 54 8.08 8.12 5.67
N ASP A 55 8.76 9.05 5.04
CA ASP A 55 8.83 10.47 5.44
C ASP A 55 8.44 11.46 4.31
N GLU A 56 7.84 10.96 3.21
CA GLU A 56 7.43 11.83 2.11
C GLU A 56 6.37 12.84 2.55
N ALA A 57 6.66 14.12 2.31
CA ALA A 57 5.74 15.20 2.64
C ALA A 57 4.43 15.08 1.84
N GLY A 58 3.30 15.14 2.56
CA GLY A 58 1.97 14.96 1.96
C GLY A 58 1.51 13.52 1.83
N MET A 59 2.35 12.54 2.18
CA MET A 59 1.99 11.13 2.18
C MET A 59 1.34 10.72 3.51
N THR A 60 0.23 10.02 3.41
CA THR A 60 -0.39 9.30 4.53
C THR A 60 -0.20 7.81 4.28
N TYR A 61 0.63 7.18 5.10
CA TYR A 61 0.96 5.76 5.03
C TYR A 61 -0.11 4.91 5.73
N ASP A 62 -0.41 3.75 5.18
CA ASP A 62 -1.30 2.77 5.81
C ASP A 62 -0.64 2.22 7.09
N LYS A 63 -1.42 2.12 8.16
CA LYS A 63 -0.96 1.60 9.45
C LYS A 63 -1.48 0.20 9.74
N SER A 64 -2.11 -0.44 8.77
CA SER A 64 -2.65 -1.78 8.92
C SER A 64 -1.53 -2.79 9.18
N VAL A 65 -1.84 -3.73 10.08
CA VAL A 65 -1.02 -4.90 10.30
C VAL A 65 -1.86 -6.12 9.95
N PHE A 66 -1.32 -6.94 9.07
CA PHE A 66 -1.94 -8.20 8.68
C PHE A 66 -1.20 -9.36 9.32
N THR A 67 -1.94 -10.42 9.65
CA THR A 67 -1.36 -11.67 10.09
C THR A 67 -1.54 -12.70 8.98
N ALA A 68 -0.45 -13.35 8.58
CA ALA A 68 -0.45 -14.49 7.69
C ALA A 68 -0.18 -15.74 8.51
N THR A 69 -1.12 -16.68 8.52
CA THR A 69 -0.99 -17.97 9.20
C THR A 69 -0.80 -19.04 8.14
N VAL A 70 0.37 -19.68 8.16
CA VAL A 70 0.70 -20.80 7.28
C VAL A 70 0.55 -22.09 8.06
N ASN A 71 -0.34 -22.97 7.61
CA ASN A 71 -0.51 -24.30 8.16
C ASN A 71 0.13 -25.33 7.24
N VAL A 72 1.14 -26.02 7.75
CA VAL A 72 1.90 -27.06 7.04
C VAL A 72 1.49 -28.41 7.62
N VAL A 73 1.05 -29.33 6.75
CA VAL A 73 0.65 -30.68 7.13
C VAL A 73 1.40 -31.73 6.32
N ASP A 74 1.69 -32.87 6.93
CA ASP A 74 2.21 -34.06 6.23
C ASP A 74 1.01 -34.75 5.52
N ASP A 75 1.15 -35.07 4.25
CA ASP A 75 0.12 -35.75 3.45
C ASP A 75 0.09 -37.28 3.65
N GLY A 76 0.97 -37.81 4.50
CA GLY A 76 1.10 -39.25 4.76
C GLY A 76 1.93 -40.01 3.71
N GLU A 77 2.36 -39.34 2.65
CA GLU A 77 3.19 -39.88 1.57
C GLU A 77 4.63 -39.35 1.62
N GLY A 78 4.95 -38.61 2.69
CA GLY A 78 6.28 -37.99 2.91
C GLY A 78 6.45 -36.63 2.23
N ASN A 79 5.34 -35.97 1.88
CA ASN A 79 5.37 -34.60 1.38
C ASN A 79 4.67 -33.66 2.36
N LEU A 80 5.11 -32.41 2.39
CA LEU A 80 4.47 -31.37 3.14
C LEU A 80 3.58 -30.52 2.23
N LYS A 81 2.37 -30.22 2.71
CA LYS A 81 1.39 -29.33 2.06
C LYS A 81 1.18 -28.11 2.92
N ALA A 82 1.36 -26.92 2.35
CA ALA A 82 1.14 -25.66 3.03
C ALA A 82 -0.17 -25.01 2.54
N SER A 83 -0.91 -24.43 3.48
CA SER A 83 -2.04 -23.53 3.20
C SER A 83 -1.83 -22.24 3.97
N ILE A 84 -2.33 -21.12 3.43
CA ILE A 84 -2.18 -19.81 4.02
C ILE A 84 -3.52 -19.14 4.23
N ALA A 85 -3.70 -18.48 5.37
CA ALA A 85 -4.85 -17.65 5.69
C ALA A 85 -4.38 -16.28 6.17
N TYR A 86 -5.13 -15.24 5.81
CA TYR A 86 -4.82 -13.87 6.22
C TYR A 86 -5.89 -13.33 7.14
N THR A 87 -5.47 -12.58 8.16
CA THR A 87 -6.37 -11.85 9.04
C THR A 87 -5.90 -10.39 9.21
N LYS A 88 -6.86 -9.52 9.47
CA LYS A 88 -6.65 -8.14 9.90
C LYS A 88 -7.62 -7.85 11.05
N ASP A 89 -7.13 -7.36 12.17
CA ASP A 89 -7.95 -7.11 13.37
C ASP A 89 -8.80 -8.33 13.75
N ASP A 90 -8.18 -9.53 13.74
CA ASP A 90 -8.78 -10.85 14.02
C ASP A 90 -9.90 -11.25 13.05
N LYS A 91 -10.08 -10.55 11.94
CA LYS A 91 -11.06 -10.90 10.90
C LYS A 91 -10.36 -11.48 9.69
N SER A 92 -10.92 -12.56 9.14
CA SER A 92 -10.43 -13.16 7.90
C SER A 92 -10.56 -12.19 6.73
N VAL A 93 -9.50 -12.11 5.91
CA VAL A 93 -9.46 -11.34 4.68
C VAL A 93 -8.97 -12.21 3.53
N GLU A 94 -9.44 -11.95 2.30
CA GLU A 94 -9.05 -12.73 1.12
C GLU A 94 -7.63 -12.39 0.63
N GLY A 95 -7.13 -11.21 1.00
CA GLY A 95 -5.81 -10.74 0.59
C GLY A 95 -5.35 -9.54 1.41
N ILE A 96 -4.12 -9.15 1.19
CA ILE A 96 -3.49 -8.01 1.88
C ILE A 96 -3.49 -6.81 0.96
N VAL A 97 -4.06 -5.69 1.43
CA VAL A 97 -4.11 -4.43 0.69
C VAL A 97 -3.72 -3.29 1.63
N PHE A 98 -2.71 -2.51 1.21
CA PHE A 98 -2.31 -1.28 1.88
C PHE A 98 -2.80 -0.07 1.09
N ASN A 99 -3.42 0.90 1.78
CA ASN A 99 -4.04 2.07 1.17
C ASN A 99 -3.30 3.35 1.59
N ASN A 100 -2.48 3.86 0.70
CA ASN A 100 -1.75 5.11 0.90
C ASN A 100 -2.43 6.26 0.18
N THR A 101 -2.37 7.46 0.76
CA THR A 101 -2.94 8.66 0.18
C THR A 101 -1.90 9.76 0.11
N TYR A 102 -1.75 10.36 -1.06
CA TYR A 102 -0.91 11.53 -1.27
C TYR A 102 -1.74 12.79 -1.45
N LYS A 103 -1.41 13.82 -0.68
CA LYS A 103 -1.92 15.18 -0.87
C LYS A 103 -0.74 16.10 -1.08
N LYS A 104 -0.69 16.73 -2.25
CA LYS A 104 0.39 17.69 -2.55
C LYS A 104 0.46 18.75 -1.45
N PRO A 105 1.61 18.96 -0.80
CA PRO A 105 1.78 20.02 0.17
C PRO A 105 1.49 21.39 -0.46
N GLU A 106 0.71 22.21 0.23
CA GLU A 106 0.49 23.58 -0.20
C GLU A 106 1.78 24.37 -0.03
N THR A 107 2.19 25.09 -1.06
CA THR A 107 3.28 26.06 -0.94
C THR A 107 2.79 27.19 -0.05
N PRO A 108 3.51 27.53 1.04
CA PRO A 108 3.10 28.66 1.87
C PRO A 108 3.01 29.92 1.01
N VAL A 109 1.83 30.54 1.03
CA VAL A 109 1.64 31.84 0.40
C VAL A 109 2.57 32.81 1.09
N PRO A 110 3.48 33.53 0.39
CA PRO A 110 4.35 34.50 1.02
C PRO A 110 3.49 35.50 1.80
N THR A 111 3.70 35.59 3.10
CA THR A 111 3.06 36.62 3.91
C THR A 111 3.50 37.97 3.37
N PRO A 112 2.59 38.90 3.02
CA PRO A 112 2.98 40.22 2.56
C PRO A 112 3.84 40.88 3.64
N ASP A 113 5.02 41.34 3.26
CA ASP A 113 5.92 42.10 4.12
C ASP A 113 5.17 43.35 4.64
N PRO A 114 5.01 43.52 5.95
CA PRO A 114 4.30 44.67 6.51
C PRO A 114 5.04 46.03 6.33
N GLY A 115 6.18 46.02 5.63
CA GLY A 115 7.10 47.16 5.57
C GLY A 115 7.05 48.02 4.30
N THR A 116 6.25 47.70 3.28
CA THR A 116 6.21 48.53 2.05
C THR A 116 4.93 49.35 1.97
N PRO A 117 4.99 50.69 2.00
CA PRO A 117 3.80 51.53 1.76
C PRO A 117 3.28 51.31 0.34
N LYS A 118 2.11 50.73 0.22
CA LYS A 118 1.46 50.57 -1.09
C LYS A 118 1.07 51.94 -1.64
N THR A 119 1.83 52.46 -2.62
CA THR A 119 1.31 53.51 -3.49
C THR A 119 0.10 52.90 -4.25
N VAL A 120 -1.07 53.32 -3.83
CA VAL A 120 -2.33 52.93 -4.52
C VAL A 120 -2.38 53.66 -5.86
N THR A 121 -1.85 53.03 -6.88
CA THR A 121 -2.18 53.48 -8.26
C THR A 121 -3.50 52.81 -8.62
N ASN A 122 -4.57 53.62 -8.65
CA ASN A 122 -5.89 53.21 -9.12
C ASN A 122 -5.82 52.78 -10.58
N ILE A 123 -5.68 51.50 -10.83
CA ILE A 123 -5.95 50.94 -12.15
C ILE A 123 -7.38 50.39 -12.12
N VAL A 124 -8.31 51.21 -12.57
CA VAL A 124 -9.66 50.77 -12.94
C VAL A 124 -9.52 49.90 -14.20
N LYS A 125 -9.38 48.61 -14.06
CA LYS A 125 -9.60 47.65 -15.15
C LYS A 125 -11.05 47.24 -15.16
N THR A 126 -11.76 47.70 -16.14
CA THR A 126 -13.10 47.25 -16.49
C THR A 126 -13.07 45.71 -16.70
N VAL A 127 -13.64 44.98 -15.76
CA VAL A 127 -13.85 43.55 -15.92
C VAL A 127 -15.10 43.36 -16.73
N LYS A 128 -14.94 43.14 -18.03
CA LYS A 128 -16.01 42.59 -18.87
C LYS A 128 -16.24 41.17 -18.44
N GLY A 129 -17.50 40.89 -18.05
CA GLY A 129 -17.93 39.63 -17.48
C GLY A 129 -17.57 38.42 -18.34
N PHE A 130 -17.08 37.42 -17.67
CA PHE A 130 -17.07 36.05 -18.11
C PHE A 130 -18.00 35.28 -17.18
N LEU A 131 -19.18 34.98 -17.67
CA LEU A 131 -20.09 34.05 -17.02
C LEU A 131 -19.50 32.63 -17.22
N PRO A 132 -19.35 31.84 -16.16
CA PRO A 132 -19.07 30.43 -16.34
C PRO A 132 -20.35 29.74 -16.82
N THR A 133 -20.30 29.18 -18.01
CA THR A 133 -21.29 28.20 -18.48
C THR A 133 -21.21 26.97 -17.58
N THR A 134 -22.33 26.69 -16.94
CA THR A 134 -22.64 25.40 -16.31
C THR A 134 -22.41 24.25 -17.28
N GLY A 135 -21.66 23.24 -16.84
CA GLY A 135 -21.67 21.91 -17.47
C GLY A 135 -20.28 21.31 -17.53
N ASP A 136 -19.86 20.67 -16.49
CA ASP A 136 -19.53 19.25 -16.50
C ASP A 136 -19.25 18.76 -15.09
N GLN A 137 -20.23 18.10 -14.56
CA GLN A 137 -20.14 17.16 -13.48
C GLN A 137 -19.49 15.91 -14.04
N GLN A 138 -18.33 15.53 -13.53
CA GLN A 138 -18.00 14.17 -13.16
C GLN A 138 -16.51 14.06 -12.84
N ALA A 139 -16.17 14.48 -11.62
CA ALA A 139 -15.01 13.90 -10.99
C ALA A 139 -15.42 12.48 -10.55
N ALA A 140 -15.23 11.52 -11.42
CA ALA A 140 -15.28 10.12 -11.05
C ALA A 140 -14.09 9.87 -10.12
N ALA A 141 -14.37 9.70 -8.84
CA ALA A 141 -13.42 9.16 -7.89
C ALA A 141 -13.14 7.71 -8.32
N LEU A 142 -12.06 7.50 -9.06
CA LEU A 142 -11.51 6.19 -9.30
C LEU A 142 -10.81 5.76 -8.00
N LEU A 143 -11.55 5.03 -7.17
CA LEU A 143 -10.98 4.20 -6.11
C LEU A 143 -10.18 3.08 -6.79
N MET A 144 -8.90 3.30 -6.99
CA MET A 144 -7.97 2.24 -7.35
C MET A 144 -7.60 1.51 -6.06
N ALA A 145 -8.41 0.53 -5.69
CA ALA A 145 -8.02 -0.47 -4.73
C ALA A 145 -6.96 -1.36 -5.41
N PHE A 146 -5.71 -1.22 -5.03
CA PHE A 146 -4.67 -2.15 -5.45
C PHE A 146 -4.83 -3.44 -4.65
N VAL A 147 -5.49 -4.39 -5.26
CA VAL A 147 -5.57 -5.76 -4.76
C VAL A 147 -4.19 -6.37 -4.97
N ILE A 148 -3.52 -6.71 -3.88
CA ILE A 148 -2.45 -7.71 -3.94
C ILE A 148 -3.18 -9.03 -4.22
N ALA A 149 -3.40 -9.30 -5.49
CA ALA A 149 -3.84 -10.61 -5.89
C ALA A 149 -2.63 -11.54 -5.71
N MET A 150 -2.48 -12.07 -4.51
CA MET A 150 -1.91 -13.39 -4.38
C MET A 150 -2.94 -14.31 -5.03
N ALA A 151 -3.01 -14.22 -6.36
CA ALA A 151 -3.76 -15.14 -7.17
C ALA A 151 -3.10 -16.50 -7.01
N GLY A 152 -3.75 -17.32 -6.28
CA GLY A 152 -3.36 -18.70 -6.19
C GLY A 152 -3.59 -19.24 -4.80
N VAL A 153 -4.81 -19.65 -4.52
CA VAL A 153 -4.98 -20.94 -3.90
C VAL A 153 -4.35 -21.95 -4.89
N GLY A 154 -3.05 -21.82 -5.08
CA GLY A 154 -2.23 -22.84 -5.68
C GLY A 154 -1.71 -23.63 -4.51
N ALA A 155 -2.25 -24.84 -4.32
CA ALA A 155 -1.55 -25.83 -3.54
C ALA A 155 -0.13 -25.92 -4.12
N LEU A 156 0.84 -25.26 -3.48
CA LEU A 156 2.24 -25.50 -3.79
C LEU A 156 2.55 -26.86 -3.22
N VAL A 157 2.42 -27.87 -4.07
CA VAL A 157 2.96 -29.20 -3.81
C VAL A 157 4.46 -29.08 -3.99
N TRP A 158 5.17 -28.88 -2.89
CA TRP A 158 6.63 -29.03 -2.87
C TRP A 158 6.93 -30.40 -2.28
N GLY A 159 7.41 -31.28 -3.14
CA GLY A 159 7.96 -32.55 -2.70
C GLY A 159 9.33 -32.30 -2.05
N ILE A 160 9.36 -32.24 -0.72
CA ILE A 160 10.62 -32.33 0.02
C ILE A 160 10.76 -33.79 0.44
N ARG A 161 11.77 -34.45 -0.09
CA ARG A 161 12.11 -35.84 0.22
C ARG A 161 12.87 -35.84 1.53
N LYS A 162 12.30 -36.44 2.58
CA LYS A 162 13.04 -36.74 3.82
C LYS A 162 14.32 -37.53 3.47
N ARG A 163 15.46 -37.04 3.92
CA ARG A 163 16.70 -37.84 4.00
C ARG A 163 16.69 -38.69 5.24
#